data_e466db005d64fad048897b8a11b66451
#
_entry.id   e466db005d64fad048897b8a11b66451
#
_cell.length_a   1.000
_cell.length_b   1.000
_cell.length_c   1.000
_cell.angle_alpha   90.00
_cell.angle_beta   90.00
_cell.angle_gamma   90.00
#
_symmetry.space_group_name_H-M   'P 1'
#
loop_
_entity.id
_entity.type
_entity.pdbx_description
1 polymer ?
#
loop_
_entity_poly.entity_id
_entity_poly.type
_entity_poly.pdbx_seq_one_letter_code
_entity_poly.pdbx_strand_id
1 'polypeptide(L)'
;IQNLLTKEREYQLKIQLDTENFGPVYYYTRILWTDAADNARAMVDLAADFSMKTFDYEQARSLTTYLETSPSEDNSTFGHTSIHSSFSQLTWGKLDMQPEANVEIHLKELDGVMCGIQLSYQAKRQGEGGTETYEVEEDFTMKWNELRIYMMQYDRTVNQIFSGDRSEYSGKRILLGITGDDRVELVKSAGGKVLAYRVNRDLWSYDPADRRAVKVFSFRDDDSADVRSNYDHHDTRILSVEDDGDMDFLVYGYMNRGNHEGENGIAGYHYTASENALEERYFIPYSGSYEQLEADLDRLTCQTAGGMLYL
;
A
#
# COMPACT_ATOMS: atom_id res chain seq x y z
N ILE A 1 18.13 -16.29 -25.43
CA ILE A 1 16.94 -16.52 -24.58
C ILE A 1 15.83 -17.18 -25.40
N GLN A 2 15.49 -16.66 -26.60
CA GLN A 2 14.37 -17.18 -27.44
C GLN A 2 14.37 -18.70 -27.66
N ASN A 3 15.53 -19.33 -27.77
CA ASN A 3 15.63 -20.78 -27.95
C ASN A 3 15.42 -21.60 -26.65
N LEU A 4 15.28 -20.92 -25.49
CA LEU A 4 15.06 -21.52 -24.18
C LEU A 4 13.62 -21.37 -23.70
N LEU A 5 12.85 -20.52 -24.35
CA LEU A 5 11.47 -20.21 -23.96
C LEU A 5 10.48 -20.93 -24.90
N THR A 6 9.43 -21.44 -24.31
CA THR A 6 8.23 -21.89 -25.04
C THR A 6 7.26 -20.72 -25.11
N LYS A 7 6.72 -20.46 -26.29
CA LYS A 7 5.73 -19.40 -26.50
C LYS A 7 4.49 -19.63 -25.64
N GLU A 8 3.88 -18.54 -25.13
CA GLU A 8 2.72 -18.54 -24.23
C GLU A 8 2.95 -19.30 -22.92
N ARG A 9 4.19 -19.40 -22.48
CA ARG A 9 4.54 -19.95 -21.17
C ARG A 9 5.33 -18.94 -20.35
N GLU A 10 4.88 -18.70 -19.13
CA GLU A 10 5.56 -17.85 -18.17
C GLU A 10 6.75 -18.56 -17.52
N TYR A 11 7.84 -17.85 -17.32
CA TYR A 11 9.05 -18.30 -16.65
C TYR A 11 9.48 -17.28 -15.61
N GLN A 12 9.97 -17.76 -14.47
CA GLN A 12 10.67 -16.93 -13.52
C GLN A 12 12.06 -16.59 -14.07
N LEU A 13 12.42 -15.31 -14.06
CA LEU A 13 13.74 -14.81 -14.36
C LEU A 13 14.42 -14.38 -13.06
N LYS A 14 15.50 -15.05 -12.69
CA LYS A 14 16.37 -14.65 -11.60
C LYS A 14 17.56 -13.86 -12.17
N ILE A 15 17.75 -12.64 -11.70
CA ILE A 15 18.86 -11.76 -12.06
C ILE A 15 19.80 -11.69 -10.86
N GLN A 16 21.06 -12.06 -11.03
CA GLN A 16 22.08 -11.89 -10.00
C GLN A 16 22.97 -10.70 -10.36
N LEU A 17 23.14 -9.79 -9.42
CA LEU A 17 24.10 -8.70 -9.48
C LEU A 17 25.19 -8.98 -8.45
N ASP A 18 26.42 -9.10 -8.90
CA ASP A 18 27.57 -9.23 -8.00
C ASP A 18 28.06 -7.81 -7.65
N THR A 19 27.89 -7.43 -6.38
CA THR A 19 28.28 -6.11 -5.88
C THR A 19 29.55 -6.22 -5.04
N GLU A 20 30.37 -5.16 -5.05
CA GLU A 20 31.64 -5.15 -4.29
C GLU A 20 31.43 -5.12 -2.77
N ASN A 21 30.36 -4.50 -2.29
CA ASN A 21 30.16 -4.27 -0.85
C ASN A 21 29.16 -5.23 -0.20
N PHE A 22 28.19 -5.76 -0.97
CA PHE A 22 27.09 -6.58 -0.44
C PHE A 22 27.12 -8.02 -0.94
N GLY A 23 28.13 -8.39 -1.76
CA GLY A 23 28.15 -9.70 -2.41
C GLY A 23 27.05 -9.83 -3.50
N PRO A 24 26.57 -11.06 -3.77
CA PRO A 24 25.54 -11.27 -4.77
C PRO A 24 24.16 -10.82 -4.27
N VAL A 25 23.52 -9.91 -5.01
CA VAL A 25 22.15 -9.48 -4.80
C VAL A 25 21.27 -10.08 -5.90
N TYR A 26 20.08 -10.55 -5.53
CA TYR A 26 19.19 -11.25 -6.43
C TYR A 26 17.89 -10.45 -6.65
N TYR A 27 17.50 -10.35 -7.92
CA TYR A 27 16.21 -9.82 -8.33
C TYR A 27 15.42 -10.89 -9.05
N TYR A 28 14.13 -10.88 -8.89
CA TYR A 28 13.22 -11.84 -9.50
C TYR A 28 12.16 -11.10 -10.30
N THR A 29 11.91 -11.56 -11.52
CA THR A 29 10.81 -11.09 -12.35
C THR A 29 10.28 -12.24 -13.19
N ARG A 30 9.27 -11.97 -14.00
CA ARG A 30 8.69 -12.93 -14.91
C ARG A 30 9.04 -12.56 -16.33
N ILE A 31 9.10 -13.56 -17.19
CA ILE A 31 9.30 -13.40 -18.62
C ILE A 31 8.30 -14.27 -19.36
N LEU A 32 7.63 -13.68 -20.31
CA LEU A 32 6.66 -14.32 -21.19
C LEU A 32 7.02 -14.02 -22.65
N TRP A 33 7.13 -15.05 -23.47
CA TRP A 33 7.22 -14.88 -24.92
C TRP A 33 5.84 -15.05 -25.53
N THR A 34 5.25 -13.97 -26.02
CA THR A 34 3.89 -13.92 -26.54
C THR A 34 3.80 -13.06 -27.78
N ASP A 35 2.80 -13.31 -28.64
CA ASP A 35 2.40 -12.40 -29.72
C ASP A 35 1.47 -11.29 -29.23
N ALA A 36 0.99 -11.37 -27.99
CA ALA A 36 0.09 -10.37 -27.38
C ALA A 36 0.80 -9.12 -26.85
N ALA A 37 2.11 -8.99 -27.04
CA ALA A 37 2.90 -7.89 -26.46
C ALA A 37 2.41 -6.48 -26.88
N ASP A 38 2.03 -6.31 -28.17
CA ASP A 38 1.51 -5.02 -28.65
C ASP A 38 0.11 -4.72 -28.08
N ASN A 39 -0.72 -5.76 -27.92
CA ASN A 39 -2.03 -5.64 -27.31
C ASN A 39 -1.91 -5.29 -25.81
N ALA A 40 -0.96 -5.93 -25.11
CA ALA A 40 -0.67 -5.63 -23.72
C ALA A 40 -0.20 -4.17 -23.55
N ARG A 41 0.71 -3.69 -24.42
CA ARG A 41 1.16 -2.29 -24.43
C ARG A 41 -0.02 -1.34 -24.60
N ALA A 42 -0.92 -1.59 -25.55
CA ALA A 42 -2.08 -0.74 -25.77
C ALA A 42 -3.04 -0.71 -24.55
N MET A 43 -3.17 -1.82 -23.83
CA MET A 43 -3.95 -1.86 -22.58
C MET A 43 -3.25 -1.10 -21.44
N VAL A 44 -1.93 -1.21 -21.31
CA VAL A 44 -1.13 -0.43 -20.35
C VAL A 44 -1.23 1.08 -20.64
N ASP A 45 -1.08 1.48 -21.91
CA ASP A 45 -1.20 2.88 -22.32
C ASP A 45 -2.62 3.42 -22.00
N LEU A 46 -3.65 2.61 -22.19
CA LEU A 46 -5.02 2.97 -21.83
C LEU A 46 -5.20 3.12 -20.31
N ALA A 47 -4.61 2.22 -19.51
CA ALA A 47 -4.69 2.30 -18.04
C ALA A 47 -4.05 3.61 -17.53
N ALA A 48 -2.86 3.95 -18.04
CA ALA A 48 -2.16 5.18 -17.67
C ALA A 48 -2.95 6.44 -18.12
N ASP A 49 -3.47 6.45 -19.36
CA ASP A 49 -4.29 7.55 -19.88
C ASP A 49 -5.60 7.69 -19.09
N PHE A 50 -6.26 6.58 -18.75
CA PHE A 50 -7.46 6.56 -17.94
C PHE A 50 -7.20 7.20 -16.57
N SER A 51 -6.19 6.71 -15.84
CA SER A 51 -5.82 7.22 -14.53
C SER A 51 -5.58 8.74 -14.56
N MET A 52 -4.71 9.21 -15.46
CA MET A 52 -4.37 10.63 -15.54
C MET A 52 -5.55 11.52 -15.93
N LYS A 53 -6.45 11.05 -16.77
CA LYS A 53 -7.66 11.79 -17.13
C LYS A 53 -8.62 11.98 -15.96
N THR A 54 -8.60 11.12 -14.94
CA THR A 54 -9.47 11.28 -13.76
C THR A 54 -9.23 12.60 -13.02
N PHE A 55 -8.03 13.18 -13.13
CA PHE A 55 -7.65 14.46 -12.53
C PHE A 55 -8.13 15.70 -13.31
N ASP A 56 -8.64 15.52 -14.53
CA ASP A 56 -9.21 16.58 -15.36
C ASP A 56 -10.67 16.24 -15.70
N TYR A 57 -11.61 16.96 -15.12
CA TYR A 57 -13.04 16.71 -15.27
C TYR A 57 -13.52 16.69 -16.74
N GLU A 58 -12.98 17.60 -17.58
CA GLU A 58 -13.40 17.67 -18.98
C GLU A 58 -12.82 16.52 -19.82
N GLN A 59 -11.57 16.16 -19.58
CA GLN A 59 -10.94 15.02 -20.25
C GLN A 59 -11.56 13.69 -19.79
N ALA A 60 -11.90 13.58 -18.50
CA ALA A 60 -12.52 12.39 -17.91
C ALA A 60 -13.89 12.07 -18.52
N ARG A 61 -14.57 13.00 -19.19
CA ARG A 61 -15.87 12.72 -19.85
C ARG A 61 -15.77 11.58 -20.87
N SER A 62 -14.63 11.42 -21.50
CA SER A 62 -14.37 10.31 -22.41
C SER A 62 -14.37 8.94 -21.72
N LEU A 63 -14.12 8.91 -20.40
CA LEU A 63 -14.02 7.70 -19.61
C LEU A 63 -15.39 7.10 -19.25
N THR A 64 -16.48 7.86 -19.41
CA THR A 64 -17.84 7.39 -19.10
C THR A 64 -18.24 6.14 -19.87
N THR A 65 -17.60 5.90 -21.03
CA THR A 65 -17.85 4.70 -21.85
C THR A 65 -17.30 3.41 -21.24
N TYR A 66 -16.46 3.52 -20.21
CA TYR A 66 -15.89 2.38 -19.48
C TYR A 66 -16.61 2.13 -18.15
N LEU A 67 -17.39 3.09 -17.64
CA LEU A 67 -18.07 2.95 -16.36
C LEU A 67 -19.35 2.11 -16.47
N GLU A 68 -19.58 1.27 -15.49
CA GLU A 68 -20.80 0.49 -15.27
C GLU A 68 -21.52 1.00 -14.01
N THR A 69 -21.77 2.29 -13.93
CA THR A 69 -22.29 2.97 -12.73
C THR A 69 -23.52 2.28 -12.14
N SER A 70 -23.47 1.99 -10.83
CA SER A 70 -24.55 1.35 -10.08
C SER A 70 -25.08 2.26 -8.97
N PRO A 71 -26.42 2.39 -8.83
CA PRO A 71 -27.01 3.13 -7.71
C PRO A 71 -26.74 2.50 -6.32
N SER A 72 -26.35 1.22 -6.28
CA SER A 72 -26.03 0.51 -5.04
C SER A 72 -24.59 0.67 -4.58
N GLU A 73 -23.75 1.32 -5.41
CA GLU A 73 -22.34 1.55 -5.09
C GLU A 73 -22.20 2.60 -3.98
N ASP A 74 -21.28 2.34 -3.05
CA ASP A 74 -20.96 3.30 -2.01
C ASP A 74 -20.07 4.43 -2.56
N ASN A 75 -20.65 5.63 -2.66
CA ASN A 75 -19.94 6.84 -3.08
C ASN A 75 -19.76 7.81 -1.90
N SER A 76 -19.77 7.33 -0.65
CA SER A 76 -19.66 8.19 0.54
C SER A 76 -18.22 8.58 0.88
N THR A 77 -17.23 7.83 0.38
CA THR A 77 -15.80 8.08 0.61
C THR A 77 -15.00 7.97 -0.67
N PHE A 78 -13.89 8.68 -0.76
CA PHE A 78 -12.91 8.54 -1.84
C PHE A 78 -11.85 7.46 -1.57
N GLY A 79 -11.92 6.80 -0.42
CA GLY A 79 -11.00 5.72 -0.05
C GLY A 79 -11.04 4.53 -1.00
N HIS A 80 -12.20 4.27 -1.58
CA HIS A 80 -12.39 3.25 -2.59
C HIS A 80 -13.26 3.77 -3.75
N THR A 81 -12.86 3.48 -4.98
CA THR A 81 -13.60 3.81 -6.20
C THR A 81 -13.51 2.64 -7.15
N SER A 82 -14.65 2.18 -7.68
CA SER A 82 -14.71 1.05 -8.59
C SER A 82 -15.27 1.45 -9.97
N ILE A 83 -15.27 0.50 -10.90
CA ILE A 83 -15.93 0.67 -12.21
C ILE A 83 -17.42 1.02 -12.07
N HIS A 84 -18.05 0.70 -10.91
CA HIS A 84 -19.46 0.94 -10.62
C HIS A 84 -19.72 2.29 -9.95
N SER A 85 -18.68 3.00 -9.55
CA SER A 85 -18.78 4.29 -8.89
C SER A 85 -19.31 5.38 -9.79
N SER A 86 -19.81 6.47 -9.19
CA SER A 86 -20.29 7.62 -9.93
C SER A 86 -19.14 8.35 -10.66
N PHE A 87 -19.47 9.07 -11.72
CA PHE A 87 -18.50 9.91 -12.43
C PHE A 87 -17.87 10.97 -11.52
N SER A 88 -18.62 11.51 -10.55
CA SER A 88 -18.08 12.45 -9.56
C SER A 88 -17.05 11.77 -8.64
N GLN A 89 -17.30 10.51 -8.25
CA GLN A 89 -16.36 9.73 -7.46
C GLN A 89 -15.08 9.46 -8.26
N LEU A 90 -15.22 9.03 -9.51
CA LEU A 90 -14.09 8.79 -10.40
C LEU A 90 -13.20 10.04 -10.54
N THR A 91 -13.81 11.22 -10.70
CA THR A 91 -13.12 12.50 -10.97
C THR A 91 -12.78 13.29 -9.70
N TRP A 92 -12.65 12.63 -8.55
CA TRP A 92 -12.26 13.23 -7.28
C TRP A 92 -13.21 14.31 -6.73
N GLY A 93 -14.40 14.46 -7.30
CA GLY A 93 -15.41 15.41 -6.85
C GLY A 93 -14.92 16.85 -6.89
N LYS A 94 -14.77 17.47 -5.70
CA LYS A 94 -14.28 18.86 -5.51
C LYS A 94 -12.93 18.91 -4.78
N LEU A 95 -12.19 17.80 -4.73
CA LEU A 95 -10.99 17.73 -3.92
C LEU A 95 -9.79 18.45 -4.53
N ASP A 96 -9.84 18.80 -5.80
CA ASP A 96 -8.72 19.43 -6.54
C ASP A 96 -7.40 18.65 -6.37
N MET A 97 -7.50 17.34 -6.59
CA MET A 97 -6.38 16.43 -6.49
C MET A 97 -5.44 16.61 -7.68
N GLN A 98 -4.14 16.53 -7.41
CA GLN A 98 -3.09 16.62 -8.42
C GLN A 98 -2.18 15.39 -8.33
N PRO A 99 -1.93 14.66 -9.44
CA PRO A 99 -1.02 13.52 -9.41
C PRO A 99 0.43 14.00 -9.31
N GLU A 100 1.28 13.21 -8.66
CA GLU A 100 2.72 13.39 -8.74
C GLU A 100 3.31 12.69 -9.98
N ALA A 101 4.51 13.09 -10.37
CA ALA A 101 5.10 12.72 -11.66
C ALA A 101 5.53 11.25 -11.77
N ASN A 102 5.73 10.57 -10.64
CA ASN A 102 6.23 9.19 -10.63
C ASN A 102 5.06 8.20 -10.52
N VAL A 103 4.63 7.68 -11.66
CA VAL A 103 3.66 6.58 -11.71
C VAL A 103 4.40 5.28 -11.95
N GLU A 104 4.31 4.35 -11.02
CA GLU A 104 4.80 2.99 -11.19
C GLU A 104 3.71 2.15 -11.85
N ILE A 105 4.08 1.42 -12.89
CA ILE A 105 3.15 0.58 -13.67
C ILE A 105 3.64 -0.86 -13.62
N HIS A 106 2.79 -1.74 -13.10
CA HIS A 106 3.05 -3.16 -12.99
C HIS A 106 2.11 -3.96 -13.87
N LEU A 107 2.65 -4.73 -14.79
CA LEU A 107 1.91 -5.76 -15.51
C LEU A 107 1.80 -6.98 -14.59
N LYS A 108 0.65 -7.16 -13.96
CA LYS A 108 0.41 -8.24 -12.98
C LYS A 108 0.17 -9.57 -13.67
N GLU A 109 -0.59 -9.55 -14.74
CA GLU A 109 -0.98 -10.77 -15.48
C GLU A 109 -1.19 -10.46 -16.96
N LEU A 110 -0.82 -11.42 -17.82
CA LEU A 110 -1.13 -11.40 -19.24
C LEU A 110 -1.47 -12.83 -19.67
N ASP A 111 -2.75 -13.02 -20.03
CA ASP A 111 -3.27 -14.30 -20.54
C ASP A 111 -4.03 -14.05 -21.85
N GLY A 112 -3.37 -14.36 -22.97
CA GLY A 112 -3.93 -14.21 -24.31
C GLY A 112 -4.40 -12.79 -24.59
N VAL A 113 -5.70 -12.54 -24.40
CA VAL A 113 -6.36 -11.25 -24.63
C VAL A 113 -6.67 -10.47 -23.34
N MET A 114 -6.44 -11.09 -22.17
CA MET A 114 -6.67 -10.48 -20.86
C MET A 114 -5.38 -9.91 -20.29
N CYS A 115 -5.49 -8.78 -19.62
CA CYS A 115 -4.36 -8.10 -18.98
C CYS A 115 -4.77 -7.54 -17.62
N GLY A 116 -4.03 -7.90 -16.56
CA GLY A 116 -4.09 -7.30 -15.24
C GLY A 116 -2.99 -6.26 -15.10
N ILE A 117 -3.33 -5.02 -14.76
CA ILE A 117 -2.41 -3.88 -14.65
C ILE A 117 -2.66 -3.20 -13.31
N GLN A 118 -1.58 -2.85 -12.62
CA GLN A 118 -1.63 -2.05 -11.41
C GLN A 118 -0.81 -0.77 -11.62
N LEU A 119 -1.37 0.37 -11.22
CA LEU A 119 -0.69 1.64 -11.13
C LEU A 119 -0.57 2.03 -9.66
N SER A 120 0.61 2.52 -9.26
CA SER A 120 0.87 3.05 -7.91
C SER A 120 1.55 4.40 -8.04
N TYR A 121 1.03 5.40 -7.34
CA TYR A 121 1.57 6.76 -7.37
C TYR A 121 1.10 7.58 -6.18
N GLN A 122 1.70 8.75 -6.00
CA GLN A 122 1.24 9.72 -5.02
C GLN A 122 0.43 10.83 -5.69
N ALA A 123 -0.57 11.33 -4.97
CA ALA A 123 -1.35 12.51 -5.32
C ALA A 123 -1.35 13.50 -4.17
N LYS A 124 -1.51 14.78 -4.46
CA LYS A 124 -1.51 15.87 -3.49
C LYS A 124 -2.70 16.80 -3.67
N ARG A 125 -3.12 17.41 -2.58
CA ARG A 125 -4.03 18.56 -2.63
C ARG A 125 -3.65 19.58 -1.57
N GLN A 126 -4.16 20.82 -1.73
CA GLN A 126 -4.09 21.84 -0.69
C GLN A 126 -5.31 21.71 0.21
N GLY A 127 -5.09 21.27 1.45
CA GLY A 127 -6.11 21.26 2.51
C GLY A 127 -6.07 22.52 3.36
N GLU A 128 -6.96 22.60 4.37
CA GLU A 128 -6.99 23.74 5.30
C GLU A 128 -5.73 23.83 6.18
N GLY A 129 -5.09 22.69 6.47
CA GLY A 129 -3.88 22.58 7.31
C GLY A 129 -2.57 22.61 6.54
N GLY A 130 -2.59 22.62 5.21
CA GLY A 130 -1.40 22.53 4.36
C GLY A 130 -1.55 21.54 3.22
N THR A 131 -0.43 21.11 2.66
CA THR A 131 -0.42 20.08 1.61
C THR A 131 -0.72 18.71 2.22
N GLU A 132 -1.73 18.06 1.73
CA GLU A 132 -2.06 16.67 2.05
C GLU A 132 -1.55 15.77 0.93
N THR A 133 -0.91 14.67 1.30
CA THR A 133 -0.36 13.66 0.37
C THR A 133 -1.14 12.36 0.51
N TYR A 134 -1.37 11.70 -0.62
CA TYR A 134 -2.16 10.48 -0.71
C TYR A 134 -1.38 9.44 -1.51
N GLU A 135 -1.40 8.19 -1.04
CA GLU A 135 -1.02 7.03 -1.84
C GLU A 135 -2.25 6.56 -2.62
N VAL A 136 -2.05 6.34 -3.89
CA VAL A 136 -3.10 5.88 -4.81
C VAL A 136 -2.62 4.60 -5.47
N GLU A 137 -3.44 3.57 -5.37
CA GLU A 137 -3.27 2.32 -6.07
C GLU A 137 -4.49 2.07 -6.95
N GLU A 138 -4.26 1.72 -8.21
CA GLU A 138 -5.31 1.44 -9.17
C GLU A 138 -5.07 0.09 -9.85
N ASP A 139 -6.06 -0.78 -9.77
CA ASP A 139 -6.07 -2.08 -10.41
C ASP A 139 -7.02 -2.11 -11.59
N PHE A 140 -6.52 -2.58 -12.72
CA PHE A 140 -7.27 -2.69 -13.96
C PHE A 140 -7.25 -4.14 -14.45
N THR A 141 -8.42 -4.66 -14.80
CA THR A 141 -8.53 -5.87 -15.62
C THR A 141 -9.10 -5.49 -16.97
N MET A 142 -8.32 -5.69 -18.01
CA MET A 142 -8.70 -5.31 -19.37
C MET A 142 -8.73 -6.49 -20.29
N LYS A 143 -9.58 -6.39 -21.34
CA LYS A 143 -9.69 -7.38 -22.39
C LYS A 143 -9.51 -6.73 -23.75
N TRP A 144 -8.53 -7.23 -24.49
CA TRP A 144 -8.30 -6.86 -25.87
C TRP A 144 -9.33 -7.49 -26.83
N ASN A 145 -9.78 -6.71 -27.78
CA ASN A 145 -10.50 -7.16 -28.96
C ASN A 145 -10.06 -6.28 -30.15
N GLU A 146 -10.10 -6.82 -31.37
CA GLU A 146 -9.70 -6.08 -32.59
C GLU A 146 -10.43 -4.75 -32.79
N LEU A 147 -11.64 -4.61 -32.24
CA LEU A 147 -12.45 -3.40 -32.37
C LEU A 147 -12.20 -2.38 -31.25
N ARG A 148 -11.93 -2.85 -30.05
CA ARG A 148 -11.72 -1.98 -28.87
C ARG A 148 -11.14 -2.75 -27.68
N ILE A 149 -10.57 -2.01 -26.72
CA ILE A 149 -10.25 -2.54 -25.40
C ILE A 149 -11.48 -2.39 -24.50
N TYR A 150 -11.82 -3.45 -23.76
CA TYR A 150 -12.86 -3.45 -22.73
C TYR A 150 -12.19 -3.36 -21.36
N MET A 151 -12.68 -2.48 -20.52
CA MET A 151 -12.37 -2.46 -19.09
C MET A 151 -13.34 -3.40 -18.40
N MET A 152 -12.84 -4.50 -17.86
CA MET A 152 -13.66 -5.53 -17.20
C MET A 152 -13.76 -5.24 -15.70
N GLN A 153 -12.72 -4.64 -15.12
CA GLN A 153 -12.68 -4.22 -13.73
C GLN A 153 -11.77 -3.00 -13.61
N TYR A 154 -12.12 -2.11 -12.72
CA TYR A 154 -11.33 -0.99 -12.27
C TYR A 154 -11.61 -0.78 -10.79
N ASP A 155 -10.56 -0.73 -9.99
CA ASP A 155 -10.62 -0.42 -8.57
C ASP A 155 -9.50 0.56 -8.25
N ARG A 156 -9.81 1.58 -7.45
CA ARG A 156 -8.85 2.56 -6.94
C ARG A 156 -8.96 2.64 -5.44
N THR A 157 -7.84 2.41 -4.75
CA THR A 157 -7.69 2.59 -3.32
C THR A 157 -6.88 3.85 -3.06
N VAL A 158 -7.31 4.64 -2.08
CA VAL A 158 -6.67 5.92 -1.72
C VAL A 158 -6.46 5.97 -0.22
N ASN A 159 -5.23 6.19 0.20
CA ASN A 159 -4.86 6.33 1.59
C ASN A 159 -4.11 7.64 1.82
N GLN A 160 -4.65 8.50 2.67
CA GLN A 160 -3.96 9.72 3.08
C GLN A 160 -2.76 9.36 3.94
N ILE A 161 -1.59 9.93 3.63
CA ILE A 161 -0.42 9.82 4.49
C ILE A 161 -0.68 10.69 5.72
N PHE A 162 -0.80 10.03 6.86
CA PHE A 162 -1.09 10.69 8.13
C PHE A 162 0.13 11.46 8.61
N SER A 163 -0.04 12.74 8.95
CA SER A 163 1.07 13.62 9.34
C SER A 163 1.37 13.62 10.83
N GLY A 164 0.38 13.26 11.66
CA GLY A 164 0.46 13.38 13.12
C GLY A 164 0.31 14.81 13.63
N ASP A 165 -0.13 15.72 12.80
CA ASP A 165 -0.28 17.13 13.18
C ASP A 165 -1.38 17.34 14.23
N ARG A 166 -1.19 18.37 15.09
CA ARG A 166 -2.15 18.68 16.16
C ARG A 166 -3.57 18.97 15.68
N SER A 167 -3.73 19.43 14.45
CA SER A 167 -5.03 19.68 13.83
C SER A 167 -5.85 18.42 13.60
N GLU A 168 -5.19 17.27 13.49
CA GLU A 168 -5.82 15.96 13.29
C GLU A 168 -6.41 15.38 14.58
N TYR A 169 -6.09 15.99 15.73
CA TYR A 169 -6.59 15.57 17.05
C TYR A 169 -7.59 16.56 17.60
N SER A 170 -8.86 16.18 17.67
CA SER A 170 -9.94 17.03 18.19
C SER A 170 -10.75 16.31 19.26
N GLY A 171 -10.58 16.70 20.52
CA GLY A 171 -11.27 16.12 21.65
C GLY A 171 -10.92 14.65 21.85
N LYS A 172 -11.87 13.75 21.51
CA LYS A 172 -11.68 12.28 21.57
C LYS A 172 -11.59 11.63 20.18
N ARG A 173 -11.30 12.41 19.17
CA ARG A 173 -11.26 11.96 17.77
C ARG A 173 -9.87 12.18 17.19
N ILE A 174 -9.44 11.22 16.40
CA ILE A 174 -8.26 11.30 15.53
C ILE A 174 -8.83 11.33 14.11
N LEU A 175 -8.49 12.35 13.33
CA LEU A 175 -8.88 12.48 11.94
C LEU A 175 -7.80 11.83 11.06
N LEU A 176 -8.10 10.68 10.49
CA LEU A 176 -7.15 9.91 9.67
C LEU A 176 -7.17 10.32 8.19
N GLY A 177 -8.13 11.19 7.80
CA GLY A 177 -8.31 11.60 6.43
C GLY A 177 -9.05 10.55 5.57
N ILE A 178 -8.74 10.54 4.27
CA ILE A 178 -9.30 9.57 3.33
C ILE A 178 -8.49 8.28 3.46
N THR A 179 -9.17 7.16 3.64
CA THR A 179 -8.56 5.83 3.70
C THR A 179 -9.43 4.80 3.00
N GLY A 180 -8.79 3.84 2.35
CA GLY A 180 -9.41 2.61 1.85
C GLY A 180 -9.48 1.50 2.89
N ASP A 181 -8.88 1.69 4.07
CA ASP A 181 -8.90 0.69 5.13
C ASP A 181 -10.28 0.60 5.78
N ASP A 182 -10.88 -0.56 5.79
CA ASP A 182 -12.16 -0.83 6.45
C ASP A 182 -12.05 -0.74 7.98
N ARG A 183 -10.86 -1.00 8.52
CA ARG A 183 -10.58 -1.00 9.96
C ARG A 183 -9.20 -0.45 10.25
N VAL A 184 -9.13 0.44 11.23
CA VAL A 184 -7.88 0.88 11.82
C VAL A 184 -7.67 0.13 13.12
N GLU A 185 -6.53 -0.57 13.22
CA GLU A 185 -6.12 -1.18 14.48
C GLU A 185 -5.84 -0.07 15.50
N LEU A 186 -6.50 -0.14 16.66
CA LEU A 186 -6.31 0.78 17.76
C LEU A 186 -6.25 0.02 19.08
N VAL A 187 -5.14 0.14 19.77
CA VAL A 187 -4.89 -0.49 21.07
C VAL A 187 -4.68 0.60 22.12
N LYS A 188 -5.29 0.39 23.30
CA LYS A 188 -5.13 1.28 24.47
C LYS A 188 -4.26 0.60 25.50
N SER A 189 -3.43 1.40 26.18
CA SER A 189 -2.78 0.93 27.40
C SER A 189 -3.81 0.56 28.49
N ALA A 190 -3.42 -0.25 29.45
CA ALA A 190 -4.30 -0.75 30.50
C ALA A 190 -4.99 0.37 31.29
N GLY A 191 -4.28 1.46 31.59
CA GLY A 191 -4.83 2.67 32.22
C GLY A 191 -5.47 3.66 31.28
N GLY A 192 -5.45 3.39 29.96
CA GLY A 192 -5.99 4.27 28.93
C GLY A 192 -5.27 5.58 28.73
N LYS A 193 -4.00 5.66 29.17
CA LYS A 193 -3.16 6.87 29.05
C LYS A 193 -2.57 7.03 27.67
N VAL A 194 -2.28 5.95 26.99
CA VAL A 194 -1.65 5.93 25.67
C VAL A 194 -2.51 5.14 24.70
N LEU A 195 -2.57 5.62 23.46
CA LEU A 195 -3.22 4.97 22.33
C LEU A 195 -2.16 4.62 21.31
N ALA A 196 -2.10 3.37 20.87
CA ALA A 196 -1.37 2.98 19.68
C ALA A 196 -2.33 2.67 18.56
N TYR A 197 -2.01 3.10 17.37
CA TYR A 197 -2.84 2.84 16.19
C TYR A 197 -1.98 2.76 14.93
N ARG A 198 -2.51 2.00 13.98
CA ARG A 198 -1.90 1.81 12.67
C ARG A 198 -2.67 2.59 11.62
N VAL A 199 -1.98 3.36 10.83
CA VAL A 199 -2.53 4.10 9.69
C VAL A 199 -1.62 3.88 8.49
N ASN A 200 -2.17 3.33 7.42
CA ASN A 200 -1.46 3.12 6.16
C ASN A 200 -0.07 2.48 6.40
N ARG A 201 -0.02 1.39 7.17
CA ARG A 201 1.17 0.62 7.60
C ARG A 201 2.15 1.33 8.54
N ASP A 202 1.92 2.62 8.83
CA ASP A 202 2.69 3.35 9.84
C ASP A 202 2.11 3.11 11.23
N LEU A 203 2.97 2.86 12.20
CA LEU A 203 2.59 2.68 13.59
C LEU A 203 2.78 3.99 14.35
N TRP A 204 1.73 4.43 15.01
CA TRP A 204 1.68 5.67 15.77
C TRP A 204 1.35 5.42 17.23
N SER A 205 1.95 6.23 18.11
CA SER A 205 1.61 6.37 19.53
C SER A 205 1.03 7.75 19.79
N TYR A 206 -0.01 7.85 20.59
CA TYR A 206 -0.62 9.11 21.00
C TYR A 206 -0.86 9.17 22.50
N ASP A 207 -0.31 10.19 23.14
CA ASP A 207 -0.59 10.56 24.53
C ASP A 207 -1.63 11.69 24.54
N PRO A 208 -2.87 11.43 25.00
CA PRO A 208 -3.92 12.45 25.10
C PRO A 208 -3.62 13.55 26.12
N ALA A 209 -2.83 13.29 27.18
CA ALA A 209 -2.52 14.24 28.22
C ALA A 209 -1.56 15.33 27.70
N ASP A 210 -0.55 14.91 26.96
CA ASP A 210 0.44 15.80 26.35
C ASP A 210 0.04 16.25 24.94
N ARG A 211 -1.02 15.67 24.38
CA ARG A 211 -1.44 15.87 23.00
C ARG A 211 -0.30 15.66 22.01
N ARG A 212 0.45 14.62 22.24
CA ARG A 212 1.64 14.27 21.47
C ARG A 212 1.42 12.98 20.69
N ALA A 213 1.59 13.07 19.39
CA ALA A 213 1.71 11.91 18.52
C ALA A 213 3.18 11.65 18.19
N VAL A 214 3.54 10.38 18.10
CA VAL A 214 4.86 9.91 17.69
C VAL A 214 4.68 8.82 16.66
N LYS A 215 5.35 8.95 15.52
CA LYS A 215 5.48 7.87 14.55
C LYS A 215 6.51 6.88 15.09
N VAL A 216 6.04 5.74 15.59
CA VAL A 216 6.85 4.71 16.25
C VAL A 216 7.62 3.88 15.24
N PHE A 217 6.93 3.53 14.13
CA PHE A 217 7.53 2.74 13.06
C PHE A 217 6.97 3.15 11.70
N SER A 218 7.86 3.23 10.71
CA SER A 218 7.53 3.41 9.30
C SER A 218 8.74 2.97 8.46
N PHE A 219 8.48 2.34 7.32
CA PHE A 219 9.51 2.19 6.28
C PHE A 219 9.61 3.42 5.37
N ARG A 220 8.65 4.36 5.46
CA ARG A 220 8.69 5.60 4.67
C ARG A 220 9.78 6.53 5.17
N ASP A 221 10.38 7.22 4.23
CA ASP A 221 11.32 8.30 4.46
C ASP A 221 10.70 9.59 3.91
N ASP A 222 10.42 10.54 4.77
CA ASP A 222 9.69 11.77 4.43
C ASP A 222 10.47 12.65 3.42
N ASP A 223 11.79 12.49 3.35
CA ASP A 223 12.69 13.27 2.48
C ASP A 223 13.14 12.52 1.21
N SER A 224 12.68 11.31 0.99
CA SER A 224 13.28 10.41 0.00
C SER A 224 12.39 10.17 -1.20
N ALA A 225 12.96 10.33 -2.38
CA ALA A 225 12.43 9.77 -3.63
C ALA A 225 12.72 8.25 -3.75
N ASP A 226 13.06 7.59 -2.63
CA ASP A 226 13.39 6.18 -2.61
C ASP A 226 12.14 5.33 -2.73
N VAL A 227 11.95 4.72 -3.89
CA VAL A 227 10.80 3.84 -4.22
C VAL A 227 10.64 2.66 -3.24
N ARG A 228 11.70 2.24 -2.53
CA ARG A 228 11.61 1.19 -1.52
C ARG A 228 10.66 1.55 -0.39
N SER A 229 10.53 2.83 -0.10
CA SER A 229 9.63 3.35 0.95
C SER A 229 8.16 3.04 0.66
N ASN A 230 7.80 2.97 -0.62
CA ASN A 230 6.42 2.82 -1.07
C ASN A 230 6.03 1.35 -1.30
N TYR A 231 6.98 0.41 -1.20
CA TYR A 231 6.66 -0.99 -1.36
C TYR A 231 5.83 -1.50 -0.18
N ASP A 232 4.65 -2.01 -0.48
CA ASP A 232 3.56 -2.17 0.48
C ASP A 232 3.31 -3.61 0.97
N HIS A 233 4.20 -4.56 0.66
CA HIS A 233 4.06 -5.94 1.06
C HIS A 233 4.59 -6.21 2.47
N HIS A 234 4.19 -5.36 3.41
CA HIS A 234 4.45 -5.50 4.85
C HIS A 234 3.30 -4.91 5.65
N ASP A 235 3.23 -5.30 6.91
CA ASP A 235 2.29 -4.71 7.85
C ASP A 235 2.82 -4.78 9.29
N THR A 236 2.12 -4.13 10.23
CA THR A 236 2.46 -4.13 11.65
C THR A 236 1.33 -4.75 12.48
N ARG A 237 1.67 -5.36 13.61
CA ARG A 237 0.71 -5.89 14.59
C ARG A 237 1.12 -5.44 16.00
N ILE A 238 0.25 -4.72 16.68
CA ILE A 238 0.48 -4.24 18.04
C ILE A 238 0.26 -5.41 19.01
N LEU A 239 1.25 -5.73 19.84
CA LEU A 239 1.17 -6.79 20.84
C LEU A 239 0.79 -6.25 22.21
N SER A 240 1.44 -5.18 22.66
CA SER A 240 1.15 -4.53 23.95
C SER A 240 1.45 -3.05 23.89
N VAL A 241 0.74 -2.28 24.72
CA VAL A 241 0.98 -0.85 24.96
C VAL A 241 0.90 -0.62 26.46
N GLU A 242 1.95 -0.07 27.02
CA GLU A 242 2.06 0.25 28.44
C GLU A 242 1.62 1.71 28.74
N ASP A 243 1.32 2.00 30.00
CA ASP A 243 0.83 3.33 30.42
C ASP A 243 1.90 4.42 30.37
N ASP A 244 3.16 4.08 30.27
CA ASP A 244 4.31 4.98 30.05
C ASP A 244 4.64 5.19 28.58
N GLY A 245 3.94 4.47 27.69
CA GLY A 245 4.08 4.57 26.26
C GLY A 245 4.99 3.53 25.63
N ASP A 246 5.61 2.67 26.43
CA ASP A 246 6.40 1.55 25.92
C ASP A 246 5.48 0.57 25.18
N MET A 247 6.01 -0.06 24.12
CA MET A 247 5.20 -0.85 23.22
C MET A 247 5.98 -2.02 22.63
N ASP A 248 5.34 -3.19 22.57
CA ASP A 248 5.83 -4.32 21.80
C ASP A 248 4.95 -4.53 20.56
N PHE A 249 5.58 -4.74 19.41
CA PHE A 249 4.87 -4.96 18.15
C PHE A 249 5.68 -5.83 17.18
N LEU A 250 4.99 -6.33 16.16
CA LEU A 250 5.58 -7.04 15.04
C LEU A 250 5.57 -6.16 13.80
N VAL A 251 6.60 -6.29 12.99
CA VAL A 251 6.60 -5.93 11.57
C VAL A 251 6.72 -7.23 10.80
N TYR A 252 5.83 -7.50 9.86
CA TYR A 252 5.82 -8.75 9.11
C TYR A 252 5.60 -8.50 7.63
N GLY A 253 6.18 -9.35 6.81
CA GLY A 253 6.19 -9.25 5.36
C GLY A 253 7.57 -8.94 4.80
N TYR A 254 7.60 -8.21 3.71
CA TYR A 254 8.84 -7.81 3.07
C TYR A 254 9.50 -6.65 3.81
N MET A 255 10.76 -6.82 4.18
CA MET A 255 11.53 -5.78 4.86
C MET A 255 12.10 -4.81 3.83
N ASN A 256 11.47 -3.64 3.74
CA ASN A 256 11.86 -2.61 2.76
C ASN A 256 13.24 -2.02 3.03
N ARG A 257 13.63 -1.96 4.30
CA ARG A 257 14.86 -1.32 4.78
C ARG A 257 15.38 -2.01 6.02
N GLY A 258 16.58 -1.65 6.41
CA GLY A 258 17.21 -2.10 7.66
C GLY A 258 18.07 -3.34 7.49
N ASN A 259 18.30 -4.05 8.61
CA ASN A 259 19.22 -5.19 8.64
C ASN A 259 18.75 -6.38 7.80
N HIS A 260 17.44 -6.47 7.55
CA HIS A 260 16.79 -7.58 6.83
C HIS A 260 16.21 -7.14 5.50
N GLU A 261 16.68 -6.03 4.94
CA GLU A 261 16.21 -5.52 3.65
C GLU A 261 16.25 -6.60 2.57
N GLY A 262 15.12 -6.79 1.89
CA GLY A 262 14.99 -7.79 0.83
C GLY A 262 14.53 -9.18 1.30
N GLU A 263 14.35 -9.38 2.61
CA GLU A 263 13.85 -10.63 3.17
C GLU A 263 12.36 -10.53 3.52
N ASN A 264 11.64 -11.64 3.37
CA ASN A 264 10.33 -11.81 4.00
C ASN A 264 10.50 -12.42 5.38
N GLY A 265 9.76 -11.90 6.37
CA GLY A 265 9.84 -12.43 7.71
C GLY A 265 9.00 -11.70 8.72
N ILE A 266 9.27 -11.99 9.98
CA ILE A 266 8.63 -11.39 11.16
C ILE A 266 9.72 -10.79 12.02
N ALA A 267 9.74 -9.48 12.17
CA ALA A 267 10.60 -8.77 13.11
C ALA A 267 9.80 -8.37 14.35
N GLY A 268 10.29 -8.74 15.52
CA GLY A 268 9.73 -8.31 16.79
C GLY A 268 10.47 -7.10 17.31
N TYR A 269 9.74 -6.03 17.61
CA TYR A 269 10.28 -4.76 18.09
C TYR A 269 9.76 -4.40 19.49
N HIS A 270 10.63 -3.75 20.24
CA HIS A 270 10.29 -3.03 21.46
C HIS A 270 10.58 -1.55 21.28
N TYR A 271 9.60 -0.71 21.58
CA TYR A 271 9.71 0.74 21.57
C TYR A 271 9.73 1.25 23.01
N THR A 272 10.78 2.03 23.37
CA THR A 272 10.89 2.72 24.66
C THR A 272 10.53 4.18 24.49
N ALA A 273 9.37 4.57 25.01
CA ALA A 273 8.79 5.91 24.78
C ALA A 273 9.62 7.04 25.40
N SER A 274 10.20 6.80 26.59
CA SER A 274 11.03 7.79 27.31
C SER A 274 12.31 8.17 26.57
N GLU A 275 12.85 7.24 25.78
CA GLU A 275 14.08 7.40 25.01
C GLU A 275 13.81 7.69 23.53
N ASN A 276 12.55 7.51 23.09
CA ASN A 276 12.17 7.48 21.70
C ASN A 276 13.05 6.52 20.89
N ALA A 277 13.28 5.33 21.44
CA ALA A 277 14.19 4.34 20.91
C ALA A 277 13.45 3.07 20.51
N LEU A 278 13.86 2.52 19.37
CA LEU A 278 13.33 1.29 18.82
C LEU A 278 14.43 0.22 18.85
N GLU A 279 14.11 -0.94 19.42
CA GLU A 279 15.01 -2.09 19.50
C GLU A 279 14.38 -3.30 18.82
N GLU A 280 15.07 -3.85 17.81
CA GLU A 280 14.72 -5.13 17.24
C GLU A 280 15.12 -6.25 18.19
N ARG A 281 14.17 -7.06 18.64
CA ARG A 281 14.39 -8.16 19.57
C ARG A 281 14.74 -9.47 18.86
N TYR A 282 14.12 -9.70 17.72
CA TYR A 282 14.34 -10.90 16.91
C TYR A 282 13.85 -10.71 15.47
N PHE A 283 14.35 -11.54 14.58
CA PHE A 283 13.86 -11.70 13.23
C PHE A 283 13.70 -13.19 12.91
N ILE A 284 12.56 -13.54 12.33
CA ILE A 284 12.23 -14.90 11.88
C ILE A 284 12.01 -14.84 10.37
N PRO A 285 12.94 -15.37 9.55
CA PRO A 285 12.76 -15.38 8.12
C PRO A 285 11.61 -16.29 7.69
N TYR A 286 10.90 -15.91 6.64
CA TYR A 286 9.79 -16.66 6.09
C TYR A 286 9.98 -16.87 4.59
N SER A 287 9.78 -18.09 4.10
CA SER A 287 10.07 -18.45 2.70
C SER A 287 8.88 -18.32 1.75
N GLY A 288 7.68 -18.04 2.28
CA GLY A 288 6.45 -17.83 1.51
C GLY A 288 6.24 -16.38 1.06
N SER A 289 5.10 -16.11 0.43
CA SER A 289 4.69 -14.76 0.08
C SER A 289 4.19 -13.98 1.30
N TYR A 290 4.01 -12.66 1.14
CA TYR A 290 3.42 -11.79 2.17
C TYR A 290 2.01 -12.26 2.56
N GLU A 291 1.17 -12.58 1.58
CA GLU A 291 -0.22 -13.01 1.81
C GLU A 291 -0.28 -14.36 2.56
N GLN A 292 0.67 -15.25 2.29
CA GLN A 292 0.79 -16.50 3.04
C GLN A 292 1.21 -16.25 4.48
N LEU A 293 2.19 -15.36 4.68
CA LEU A 293 2.67 -15.00 6.01
C LEU A 293 1.57 -14.34 6.84
N GLU A 294 0.81 -13.41 6.27
CA GLU A 294 -0.34 -12.77 6.92
C GLU A 294 -1.38 -13.80 7.35
N ALA A 295 -1.77 -14.70 6.43
CA ALA A 295 -2.72 -15.77 6.72
C ALA A 295 -2.21 -16.75 7.79
N ASP A 296 -0.92 -17.06 7.80
CA ASP A 296 -0.31 -17.95 8.80
C ASP A 296 -0.24 -17.26 10.17
N LEU A 297 0.12 -15.98 10.22
CA LEU A 297 0.09 -15.19 11.45
C LEU A 297 -1.31 -15.17 12.08
N ASP A 298 -2.36 -15.01 11.29
CA ASP A 298 -3.73 -14.97 11.78
C ASP A 298 -4.23 -16.32 12.29
N ARG A 299 -3.77 -17.40 11.71
CA ARG A 299 -4.26 -18.77 12.01
C ARG A 299 -3.41 -19.51 13.01
N LEU A 300 -2.10 -19.30 13.01
CA LEU A 300 -1.14 -20.14 13.75
C LEU A 300 -0.57 -19.44 14.98
N THR A 301 -0.82 -18.14 15.16
CA THR A 301 -0.30 -17.41 16.32
C THR A 301 -1.36 -17.23 17.40
N CYS A 302 -0.93 -17.21 18.64
CA CYS A 302 -1.77 -16.80 19.74
C CYS A 302 -0.97 -16.02 20.79
N GLN A 303 -1.61 -15.03 21.38
CA GLN A 303 -1.06 -14.26 22.49
C GLN A 303 -1.77 -14.63 23.78
N THR A 304 -1.00 -14.92 24.84
CA THR A 304 -1.56 -15.16 26.17
C THR A 304 -1.94 -13.87 26.86
N ALA A 305 -2.80 -13.96 27.89
CA ALA A 305 -3.12 -12.81 28.75
C ALA A 305 -1.89 -12.21 29.46
N GLY A 306 -0.81 -12.96 29.57
CA GLY A 306 0.48 -12.49 30.12
C GLY A 306 1.43 -11.88 29.08
N GLY A 307 0.98 -11.63 27.86
CA GLY A 307 1.76 -10.97 26.80
C GLY A 307 2.70 -11.89 26.01
N MET A 308 2.74 -13.21 26.33
CA MET A 308 3.59 -14.15 25.58
C MET A 308 2.94 -14.46 24.22
N LEU A 309 3.70 -14.26 23.15
CA LEU A 309 3.30 -14.59 21.79
C LEU A 309 3.88 -15.96 21.42
N TYR A 310 3.05 -16.82 20.87
CA TYR A 310 3.43 -18.09 20.25
C TYR A 310 3.26 -17.92 18.72
N LEU A 311 4.35 -18.17 18.01
CA LEU A 311 4.45 -18.13 16.55
C LEU A 311 4.56 -19.55 16.01
#